data_eaa61a7571a073b9113acddd81baf44e
#
_entry.id   eaa61a7571a073b9113acddd81baf44e
#
_cell.length_a   1.000
_cell.length_b   1.000
_cell.length_c   1.000
_cell.angle_alpha   90.00
_cell.angle_beta   90.00
_cell.angle_gamma   90.00
#
_symmetry.space_group_name_H-M   'P 1'
#
loop_
_entity.id
_entity.type
_entity.pdbx_description
1 polymer ?
#
loop_
_entity_poly.entity_id
_entity_poly.type
_entity_poly.pdbx_seq_one_letter_code
_entity_poly.pdbx_strand_id
1 'polypeptide(L)'
;MEKRVICCIGDSLTEGDYGVYGVTGVANVHEKNYPYFLAKELKCETRNYGRCGLRADQYLDYYMENNLDMSDADIVMIMLGTNGGHSVTEDTVPNESYKKLIKVIQKDAPKAKVILVTPPHVTANPEFANHWYRTHVEVSVEFVRNVAEQEDVYLIDAAKYEEFNEETVKIYQKNDGLHYVEEGYQEMARFFSRKIKEFFPEMFG
;
A
#
# COMPACT_ATOMS: atom_id res chain seq x y z
N MET A 1 24.03 -4.08 15.01
CA MET A 1 22.58 -4.30 15.17
C MET A 1 22.07 -4.96 13.90
N GLU A 2 21.25 -5.96 14.03
CA GLU A 2 20.59 -6.62 12.90
C GLU A 2 19.71 -5.59 12.18
N LYS A 3 19.71 -5.63 10.86
CA LYS A 3 18.96 -4.65 10.04
C LYS A 3 17.48 -4.98 10.12
N ARG A 4 16.63 -4.01 10.43
CA ARG A 4 15.18 -4.20 10.46
C ARG A 4 14.64 -4.57 9.10
N VAL A 5 13.60 -5.41 9.05
CA VAL A 5 12.97 -5.90 7.83
C VAL A 5 11.50 -5.44 7.77
N ILE A 6 11.14 -4.76 6.69
CA ILE A 6 9.78 -4.34 6.40
C ILE A 6 9.31 -5.01 5.12
N CYS A 7 8.26 -5.83 5.20
CA CYS A 7 7.61 -6.41 4.04
C CYS A 7 6.45 -5.51 3.59
N CYS A 8 6.41 -5.16 2.30
CA CYS A 8 5.41 -4.29 1.72
C CYS A 8 4.51 -5.08 0.78
N ILE A 9 3.28 -5.32 1.19
CA ILE A 9 2.19 -5.94 0.44
C ILE A 9 1.34 -4.86 -0.20
N GLY A 10 0.89 -5.07 -1.43
CA GLY A 10 0.00 -4.14 -2.10
C GLY A 10 -0.21 -4.45 -3.57
N ASP A 11 -0.79 -3.48 -4.25
CA ASP A 11 -1.07 -3.52 -5.68
C ASP A 11 0.01 -2.80 -6.51
N SER A 12 -0.37 -2.20 -7.66
CA SER A 12 0.54 -1.45 -8.54
C SER A 12 1.26 -0.31 -7.84
N LEU A 13 0.62 0.33 -6.86
CA LEU A 13 1.22 1.45 -6.11
C LEU A 13 2.36 0.98 -5.19
N THR A 14 2.32 -0.27 -4.72
CA THR A 14 3.40 -0.89 -3.96
C THR A 14 4.46 -1.48 -4.88
N GLU A 15 4.04 -2.18 -5.95
CA GLU A 15 4.95 -2.78 -6.93
C GLU A 15 5.86 -1.73 -7.58
N GLY A 16 5.34 -0.53 -7.79
CA GLY A 16 6.06 0.57 -8.43
C GLY A 16 5.68 0.72 -9.89
N ASP A 17 4.40 0.53 -10.20
CA ASP A 17 3.87 0.81 -11.54
C ASP A 17 3.84 2.32 -11.77
N TYR A 18 4.54 2.73 -12.81
CA TYR A 18 4.58 4.13 -13.24
C TYR A 18 3.49 4.46 -14.27
N GLY A 19 2.46 3.63 -14.40
CA GLY A 19 1.32 3.88 -15.29
C GLY A 19 1.69 3.83 -16.77
N VAL A 20 2.68 3.03 -17.17
CA VAL A 20 3.04 2.83 -18.58
C VAL A 20 2.19 1.70 -19.15
N TYR A 21 0.92 1.98 -19.40
CA TYR A 21 0.04 1.04 -20.08
C TYR A 21 0.36 0.98 -21.58
N GLY A 22 0.44 -0.21 -22.14
CA GLY A 22 0.54 -0.47 -23.57
C GLY A 22 1.92 -0.87 -24.08
N VAL A 23 2.91 -0.92 -23.22
CA VAL A 23 4.17 -1.63 -23.50
C VAL A 23 4.10 -2.94 -22.73
N THR A 24 4.37 -4.04 -23.40
CA THR A 24 4.36 -5.39 -22.83
C THR A 24 5.15 -5.46 -21.52
N GLY A 25 4.43 -5.54 -20.43
CA GLY A 25 4.98 -5.59 -19.09
C GLY A 25 4.91 -4.23 -18.39
N VAL A 26 4.44 -4.29 -17.17
CA VAL A 26 4.54 -3.21 -16.21
C VAL A 26 6.01 -2.80 -16.12
N ALA A 27 6.31 -1.55 -16.31
CA ALA A 27 7.63 -1.03 -16.03
C ALA A 27 7.82 -0.95 -14.51
N ASN A 28 8.03 -2.11 -13.89
CA ASN A 28 8.40 -2.21 -12.48
C ASN A 28 9.78 -1.62 -12.29
N VAL A 29 9.81 -0.39 -11.85
CA VAL A 29 11.09 0.24 -11.52
C VAL A 29 11.37 -0.05 -10.05
N HIS A 30 11.92 -1.22 -9.78
CA HIS A 30 12.23 -1.72 -8.42
C HIS A 30 13.06 -0.74 -7.58
N GLU A 31 13.79 0.17 -8.20
CA GLU A 31 14.64 1.15 -7.51
C GLU A 31 14.00 2.54 -7.38
N LYS A 32 12.70 2.67 -7.69
CA LYS A 32 12.01 3.97 -7.71
C LYS A 32 10.58 3.90 -7.16
N ASN A 33 10.25 2.87 -6.40
CA ASN A 33 8.98 2.70 -5.70
C ASN A 33 9.08 3.15 -4.24
N TYR A 34 7.94 3.26 -3.53
CA TYR A 34 8.00 3.69 -2.14
C TYR A 34 8.75 2.71 -1.22
N PRO A 35 8.70 1.37 -1.38
CA PRO A 35 9.49 0.46 -0.56
C PRO A 35 11.00 0.73 -0.65
N TYR A 36 11.50 0.99 -1.85
CA TYR A 36 12.91 1.36 -2.06
C TYR A 36 13.31 2.65 -1.35
N PHE A 37 12.47 3.70 -1.44
CA PHE A 37 12.76 4.96 -0.74
C PHE A 37 12.58 4.83 0.76
N LEU A 38 11.60 4.04 1.22
CA LEU A 38 11.38 3.74 2.65
C LEU A 38 12.60 3.07 3.28
N ALA A 39 13.23 2.12 2.55
CA ALA A 39 14.47 1.48 2.99
C ALA A 39 15.60 2.50 3.25
N LYS A 40 15.68 3.55 2.44
CA LYS A 40 16.65 4.63 2.62
C LYS A 40 16.32 5.55 3.79
N GLU A 41 15.05 5.94 3.92
CA GLU A 41 14.57 6.82 4.99
C GLU A 41 14.74 6.20 6.39
N LEU A 42 14.49 4.89 6.51
CA LEU A 42 14.56 4.14 7.76
C LEU A 42 15.89 3.38 7.95
N LYS A 43 16.77 3.37 6.96
CA LYS A 43 18.01 2.58 6.94
C LYS A 43 17.76 1.09 7.26
N CYS A 44 16.67 0.54 6.72
CA CYS A 44 16.21 -0.83 6.91
C CYS A 44 16.26 -1.63 5.60
N GLU A 45 15.97 -2.92 5.67
CA GLU A 45 15.64 -3.75 4.51
C GLU A 45 14.15 -3.61 4.19
N THR A 46 13.79 -3.52 2.93
CA THR A 46 12.39 -3.64 2.48
C THR A 46 12.27 -4.76 1.48
N ARG A 47 11.21 -5.57 1.60
CA ARG A 47 10.81 -6.57 0.61
C ARG A 47 9.52 -6.11 -0.05
N ASN A 48 9.58 -5.92 -1.35
CA ASN A 48 8.43 -5.48 -2.12
C ASN A 48 7.68 -6.68 -2.68
N TYR A 49 6.50 -6.93 -2.14
CA TYR A 49 5.56 -7.97 -2.57
C TYR A 49 4.33 -7.37 -3.28
N GLY A 50 4.43 -6.15 -3.79
CA GLY A 50 3.38 -5.54 -4.61
C GLY A 50 3.08 -6.32 -5.88
N ARG A 51 1.80 -6.33 -6.31
CA ARG A 51 1.35 -6.96 -7.56
C ARG A 51 0.28 -6.12 -8.24
N CYS A 52 0.64 -5.60 -9.41
CA CYS A 52 -0.21 -4.72 -10.20
C CYS A 52 -1.60 -5.33 -10.45
N GLY A 53 -2.64 -4.49 -10.29
CA GLY A 53 -4.02 -4.81 -10.64
C GLY A 53 -4.74 -5.72 -9.64
N LEU A 54 -4.08 -6.28 -8.63
CA LEU A 54 -4.73 -7.21 -7.73
C LEU A 54 -5.64 -6.50 -6.70
N ARG A 55 -6.83 -7.06 -6.54
CA ARG A 55 -7.71 -6.79 -5.40
C ARG A 55 -7.33 -7.71 -4.24
N ALA A 56 -7.91 -7.47 -3.07
CA ALA A 56 -7.60 -8.22 -1.86
C ALA A 56 -7.86 -9.74 -1.98
N ASP A 57 -8.91 -10.15 -2.68
CA ASP A 57 -9.24 -11.56 -2.94
C ASP A 57 -8.17 -12.22 -3.82
N GLN A 58 -7.83 -11.60 -4.92
CA GLN A 58 -6.79 -12.06 -5.84
C GLN A 58 -5.40 -12.06 -5.19
N TYR A 59 -5.14 -11.06 -4.33
CA TYR A 59 -3.87 -11.00 -3.60
C TYR A 59 -3.75 -12.11 -2.55
N LEU A 60 -4.84 -12.46 -1.87
CA LEU A 60 -4.85 -13.59 -0.94
C LEU A 60 -4.49 -14.90 -1.67
N ASP A 61 -5.08 -15.14 -2.84
CA ASP A 61 -4.75 -16.31 -3.66
C ASP A 61 -3.27 -16.31 -4.07
N TYR A 62 -2.79 -15.16 -4.58
CA TYR A 62 -1.39 -14.97 -4.91
C TYR A 62 -0.46 -15.22 -3.71
N TYR A 63 -0.80 -14.72 -2.53
CA TYR A 63 -0.03 -14.93 -1.29
C TYR A 63 0.09 -16.40 -0.94
N MET A 64 -1.04 -17.13 -0.97
CA MET A 64 -1.10 -18.56 -0.65
C MET A 64 -0.34 -19.44 -1.64
N GLU A 65 -0.27 -19.05 -2.92
CA GLU A 65 0.38 -19.81 -3.97
C GLU A 65 1.91 -19.59 -4.02
N ASN A 66 2.41 -18.43 -3.60
CA ASN A 66 3.80 -18.02 -3.83
C ASN A 66 4.73 -18.13 -2.61
N ASN A 67 4.23 -18.56 -1.45
CA ASN A 67 5.03 -18.75 -0.22
C ASN A 67 5.94 -17.55 0.08
N LEU A 68 5.39 -16.36 0.14
CA LEU A 68 6.15 -15.14 0.39
C LEU A 68 6.81 -15.21 1.78
N ASP A 69 8.13 -15.08 1.82
CA ASP A 69 8.88 -15.17 3.09
C ASP A 69 8.79 -13.87 3.90
N MET A 70 8.10 -13.96 5.02
CA MET A 70 7.94 -12.86 6.00
C MET A 70 8.35 -13.28 7.41
N SER A 71 8.97 -14.45 7.57
CA SER A 71 9.22 -15.07 8.88
C SER A 71 10.13 -14.24 9.79
N ASP A 72 11.00 -13.41 9.22
CA ASP A 72 11.91 -12.50 9.91
C ASP A 72 11.49 -11.03 9.86
N ALA A 73 10.28 -10.73 9.35
CA ALA A 73 9.80 -9.37 9.26
C ALA A 73 9.57 -8.74 10.65
N ASP A 74 10.04 -7.51 10.82
CA ASP A 74 9.71 -6.66 11.98
C ASP A 74 8.37 -5.94 11.77
N ILE A 75 8.08 -5.58 10.51
CA ILE A 75 6.83 -4.90 10.11
C ILE A 75 6.32 -5.52 8.80
N VAL A 76 5.01 -5.71 8.72
CA VAL A 76 4.33 -5.98 7.45
C VAL A 76 3.33 -4.86 7.18
N MET A 77 3.53 -4.14 6.08
CA MET A 77 2.63 -3.10 5.60
C MET A 77 1.71 -3.66 4.53
N ILE A 78 0.40 -3.38 4.61
CA ILE A 78 -0.60 -3.82 3.64
C ILE A 78 -1.31 -2.59 3.07
N MET A 79 -1.08 -2.30 1.79
CA MET A 79 -1.73 -1.22 1.03
C MET A 79 -2.48 -1.82 -0.17
N LEU A 80 -3.69 -2.28 0.08
CA LEU A 80 -4.61 -2.82 -0.92
C LEU A 80 -5.93 -2.04 -0.88
N GLY A 81 -6.65 -2.02 -2.00
CA GLY A 81 -7.96 -1.40 -2.10
C GLY A 81 -8.08 -0.41 -3.26
N THR A 82 -6.98 -0.01 -3.90
CA THR A 82 -7.01 0.86 -5.08
C THR A 82 -7.86 0.25 -6.20
N ASN A 83 -7.80 -1.07 -6.37
CA ASN A 83 -8.54 -1.81 -7.39
C ASN A 83 -10.01 -2.14 -6.97
N GLY A 84 -10.46 -1.63 -5.83
CA GLY A 84 -11.84 -1.69 -5.38
C GLY A 84 -12.30 -3.09 -4.92
N GLY A 85 -13.61 -3.32 -5.06
CA GLY A 85 -14.28 -4.56 -4.65
C GLY A 85 -14.73 -4.57 -3.19
N HIS A 86 -14.34 -3.56 -2.40
CA HIS A 86 -14.76 -3.41 -1.01
C HIS A 86 -16.16 -2.79 -0.89
N SER A 87 -16.82 -3.06 0.23
CA SER A 87 -18.05 -2.42 0.68
C SER A 87 -17.96 -2.14 2.18
N VAL A 88 -18.59 -1.07 2.63
CA VAL A 88 -18.71 -0.75 4.06
C VAL A 88 -20.03 -1.24 4.66
N THR A 89 -20.96 -1.69 3.82
CA THR A 89 -22.31 -2.12 4.23
C THR A 89 -22.58 -3.60 3.99
N GLU A 90 -21.74 -4.26 3.20
CA GLU A 90 -21.92 -5.66 2.80
C GLU A 90 -20.61 -6.44 2.95
N ASP A 91 -20.69 -7.71 3.28
CA ASP A 91 -19.56 -8.62 3.27
C ASP A 91 -19.28 -9.09 1.83
N THR A 92 -18.34 -8.43 1.18
CA THR A 92 -17.88 -8.82 -0.16
C THR A 92 -16.74 -9.85 -0.07
N VAL A 93 -16.50 -10.58 -1.16
CA VAL A 93 -15.35 -11.50 -1.24
C VAL A 93 -14.02 -10.78 -0.98
N PRO A 94 -13.75 -9.58 -1.54
CA PRO A 94 -12.56 -8.81 -1.19
C PRO A 94 -12.48 -8.41 0.29
N ASN A 95 -13.61 -8.09 0.95
CA ASN A 95 -13.63 -7.76 2.37
C ASN A 95 -13.16 -8.94 3.22
N GLU A 96 -13.77 -10.12 3.02
CA GLU A 96 -13.42 -11.32 3.76
C GLU A 96 -11.99 -11.77 3.48
N SER A 97 -11.56 -11.67 2.23
CA SER A 97 -10.19 -12.00 1.82
C SER A 97 -9.15 -11.05 2.45
N TYR A 98 -9.47 -9.76 2.58
CA TYR A 98 -8.58 -8.81 3.25
C TYR A 98 -8.38 -9.16 4.73
N LYS A 99 -9.49 -9.43 5.45
CA LYS A 99 -9.45 -9.86 6.86
C LYS A 99 -8.68 -11.19 7.01
N LYS A 100 -8.93 -12.15 6.11
CA LYS A 100 -8.21 -13.42 6.09
C LYS A 100 -6.72 -13.26 5.82
N LEU A 101 -6.34 -12.36 4.91
CA LEU A 101 -4.93 -12.05 4.60
C LEU A 101 -4.21 -11.55 5.86
N ILE A 102 -4.82 -10.64 6.63
CA ILE A 102 -4.25 -10.16 7.90
C ILE A 102 -3.98 -11.34 8.85
N LYS A 103 -4.94 -12.24 9.03
CA LYS A 103 -4.79 -13.41 9.92
C LYS A 103 -3.70 -14.37 9.48
N VAL A 104 -3.59 -14.61 8.18
CA VAL A 104 -2.53 -15.47 7.62
C VAL A 104 -1.17 -14.83 7.86
N ILE A 105 -1.02 -13.53 7.58
CA ILE A 105 0.23 -12.79 7.83
C ILE A 105 0.61 -12.80 9.31
N GLN A 106 -0.33 -12.56 10.22
CA GLN A 106 -0.08 -12.64 11.67
C GLN A 106 0.41 -14.03 12.12
N LYS A 107 -0.03 -15.09 11.42
CA LYS A 107 0.44 -16.46 11.68
C LYS A 107 1.83 -16.71 11.11
N ASP A 108 2.10 -16.23 9.90
CA ASP A 108 3.35 -16.50 9.18
C ASP A 108 4.51 -15.59 9.66
N ALA A 109 4.18 -14.40 10.14
CA ALA A 109 5.10 -13.42 10.72
C ALA A 109 4.68 -13.02 12.15
N PRO A 110 4.71 -13.93 13.13
CA PRO A 110 4.11 -13.71 14.46
C PRO A 110 4.81 -12.63 15.30
N LYS A 111 5.98 -12.19 14.91
CA LYS A 111 6.73 -11.11 15.58
C LYS A 111 6.50 -9.75 14.93
N ALA A 112 6.00 -9.75 13.69
CA ALA A 112 5.83 -8.53 12.93
C ALA A 112 4.70 -7.66 13.48
N LYS A 113 4.90 -6.35 13.43
CA LYS A 113 3.82 -5.37 13.57
C LYS A 113 3.11 -5.23 12.24
N VAL A 114 1.79 -5.41 12.23
CA VAL A 114 0.98 -5.23 11.02
C VAL A 114 0.51 -3.78 10.94
N ILE A 115 0.75 -3.14 9.81
CA ILE A 115 0.29 -1.80 9.51
C ILE A 115 -0.61 -1.86 8.27
N LEU A 116 -1.86 -1.47 8.40
CA LEU A 116 -2.70 -1.22 7.24
C LEU A 116 -2.45 0.19 6.73
N VAL A 117 -2.43 0.35 5.43
CA VAL A 117 -2.28 1.65 4.77
C VAL A 117 -3.50 1.86 3.88
N THR A 118 -4.24 2.95 4.07
CA THR A 118 -5.33 3.29 3.15
C THR A 118 -4.75 3.59 1.76
N PRO A 119 -5.45 3.27 0.67
CA PRO A 119 -5.10 3.79 -0.65
C PRO A 119 -4.93 5.32 -0.57
N PRO A 120 -3.87 5.89 -1.18
CA PRO A 120 -3.66 7.33 -1.20
C PRO A 120 -4.66 8.04 -2.14
N HIS A 121 -4.58 9.36 -2.19
CA HIS A 121 -5.44 10.20 -3.03
C HIS A 121 -5.43 9.77 -4.51
N VAL A 122 -6.61 9.72 -5.10
CA VAL A 122 -6.84 9.60 -6.54
C VAL A 122 -7.68 10.81 -6.98
N THR A 123 -7.31 11.46 -8.07
CA THR A 123 -8.03 12.64 -8.54
C THR A 123 -9.44 12.31 -9.03
N ALA A 124 -10.39 13.21 -8.77
CA ALA A 124 -11.73 13.16 -9.38
C ALA A 124 -11.80 13.93 -10.71
N ASN A 125 -10.72 14.60 -11.13
CA ASN A 125 -10.71 15.42 -12.34
C ASN A 125 -10.83 14.56 -13.60
N PRO A 126 -11.88 14.75 -14.43
CA PRO A 126 -12.14 13.93 -15.62
C PRO A 126 -11.11 14.11 -16.76
N GLU A 127 -10.21 15.06 -16.63
CA GLU A 127 -9.07 15.17 -17.56
C GLU A 127 -8.07 14.01 -17.41
N PHE A 128 -8.08 13.31 -16.28
CA PHE A 128 -7.21 12.17 -16.00
C PHE A 128 -7.89 10.85 -16.33
N ALA A 129 -7.18 9.95 -16.99
CA ALA A 129 -7.75 8.71 -17.53
C ALA A 129 -8.37 7.78 -16.48
N ASN A 130 -7.81 7.76 -15.26
CA ASN A 130 -8.23 6.88 -14.18
C ASN A 130 -9.01 7.60 -13.05
N HIS A 131 -9.54 8.80 -13.32
CA HIS A 131 -10.33 9.56 -12.34
C HIS A 131 -11.49 8.77 -11.72
N TRP A 132 -12.07 7.85 -12.48
CA TRP A 132 -13.20 7.01 -12.05
C TRP A 132 -12.82 6.04 -10.90
N TYR A 133 -11.52 5.75 -10.69
CA TYR A 133 -11.06 4.98 -9.53
C TYR A 133 -11.39 5.69 -8.21
N ARG A 134 -11.57 7.01 -8.20
CA ARG A 134 -11.87 7.79 -7.00
C ARG A 134 -12.99 7.18 -6.16
N THR A 135 -14.11 6.82 -6.78
CA THR A 135 -15.26 6.23 -6.07
C THR A 135 -14.91 4.90 -5.39
N HIS A 136 -14.15 4.04 -6.07
CA HIS A 136 -13.71 2.77 -5.50
C HIS A 136 -12.72 2.97 -4.35
N VAL A 137 -11.82 3.92 -4.50
CA VAL A 137 -10.81 4.23 -3.50
C VAL A 137 -11.46 4.81 -2.24
N GLU A 138 -12.44 5.69 -2.35
CA GLU A 138 -13.16 6.24 -1.18
C GLU A 138 -13.84 5.16 -0.35
N VAL A 139 -14.51 4.21 -0.99
CA VAL A 139 -15.11 3.05 -0.30
C VAL A 139 -14.04 2.18 0.37
N SER A 140 -12.94 1.91 -0.34
CA SER A 140 -11.84 1.10 0.20
C SER A 140 -11.13 1.78 1.37
N VAL A 141 -10.99 3.11 1.34
CA VAL A 141 -10.42 3.89 2.45
C VAL A 141 -11.22 3.68 3.73
N GLU A 142 -12.55 3.85 3.68
CA GLU A 142 -13.42 3.64 4.84
C GLU A 142 -13.40 2.18 5.31
N PHE A 143 -13.39 1.22 4.38
CA PHE A 143 -13.25 -0.19 4.71
C PHE A 143 -11.94 -0.47 5.46
N VAL A 144 -10.80 0.02 4.96
CA VAL A 144 -9.49 -0.23 5.59
C VAL A 144 -9.40 0.40 6.98
N ARG A 145 -9.98 1.60 7.17
CA ARG A 145 -10.09 2.23 8.51
C ARG A 145 -10.85 1.35 9.49
N ASN A 146 -12.03 0.87 9.08
CA ASN A 146 -12.86 0.00 9.91
C ASN A 146 -12.15 -1.32 10.25
N VAL A 147 -11.48 -1.92 9.29
CA VAL A 147 -10.73 -3.18 9.52
C VAL A 147 -9.55 -2.96 10.46
N ALA A 148 -8.83 -1.84 10.33
CA ALA A 148 -7.71 -1.55 11.23
C ALA A 148 -8.16 -1.44 12.69
N GLU A 149 -9.31 -0.82 12.94
CA GLU A 149 -9.92 -0.74 14.27
C GLU A 149 -10.41 -2.11 14.76
N GLN A 150 -11.12 -2.88 13.91
CA GLN A 150 -11.65 -4.19 14.26
C GLN A 150 -10.59 -5.24 14.59
N GLU A 151 -9.47 -5.20 13.85
CA GLU A 151 -8.35 -6.15 13.98
C GLU A 151 -7.27 -5.69 14.97
N ASP A 152 -7.44 -4.51 15.58
CA ASP A 152 -6.49 -3.88 16.51
C ASP A 152 -5.07 -3.83 15.95
N VAL A 153 -4.95 -3.35 14.71
CA VAL A 153 -3.67 -3.18 14.00
C VAL A 153 -3.40 -1.70 13.70
N TYR A 154 -2.14 -1.38 13.44
CA TYR A 154 -1.76 0.00 13.15
C TYR A 154 -2.33 0.48 11.80
N LEU A 155 -2.64 1.78 11.73
CA LEU A 155 -3.16 2.41 10.52
C LEU A 155 -2.32 3.62 10.10
N ILE A 156 -1.84 3.61 8.86
CA ILE A 156 -1.37 4.80 8.17
C ILE A 156 -2.47 5.27 7.23
N ASP A 157 -3.12 6.38 7.56
CA ASP A 157 -4.21 6.93 6.75
C ASP A 157 -3.65 7.81 5.62
N ALA A 158 -3.19 7.17 4.55
CA ALA A 158 -2.58 7.85 3.40
C ALA A 158 -3.61 8.69 2.62
N ALA A 159 -4.90 8.38 2.71
CA ALA A 159 -5.96 9.17 2.11
C ALA A 159 -6.13 10.57 2.75
N LYS A 160 -5.63 10.75 3.98
CA LYS A 160 -5.64 12.05 4.69
C LYS A 160 -4.30 12.77 4.62
N TYR A 161 -3.34 12.27 3.86
CA TYR A 161 -2.07 12.95 3.73
C TYR A 161 -2.22 14.23 2.91
N GLU A 162 -1.99 15.38 3.55
CA GLU A 162 -2.29 16.71 3.01
C GLU A 162 -1.55 17.04 1.71
N GLU A 163 -0.35 16.46 1.51
CA GLU A 163 0.45 16.67 0.29
C GLU A 163 -0.12 15.94 -0.94
N PHE A 164 -1.02 14.97 -0.77
CA PHE A 164 -1.67 14.27 -1.87
C PHE A 164 -3.12 14.75 -2.03
N ASN A 165 -3.33 15.71 -2.92
CA ASN A 165 -4.61 16.39 -3.13
C ASN A 165 -4.78 16.82 -4.60
N GLU A 166 -5.92 17.42 -4.93
CA GLU A 166 -6.23 17.86 -6.30
C GLU A 166 -5.26 18.92 -6.85
N GLU A 167 -4.65 19.74 -5.98
CA GLU A 167 -3.71 20.79 -6.41
C GLU A 167 -2.33 20.20 -6.76
N THR A 168 -1.95 19.11 -6.10
CA THR A 168 -0.64 18.48 -6.23
C THR A 168 -0.63 17.26 -7.18
N VAL A 169 -1.78 16.86 -7.71
CA VAL A 169 -1.89 15.69 -8.60
C VAL A 169 -0.89 15.74 -9.75
N LYS A 170 -0.70 16.90 -10.37
CA LYS A 170 0.24 17.08 -11.50
C LYS A 170 1.73 17.02 -11.08
N ILE A 171 2.01 17.13 -9.79
CA ILE A 171 3.35 17.06 -9.23
C ILE A 171 3.71 15.61 -8.90
N TYR A 172 2.80 14.90 -8.25
CA TYR A 172 3.06 13.61 -7.65
C TYR A 172 2.50 12.41 -8.42
N GLN A 173 1.50 12.63 -9.27
CA GLN A 173 0.86 11.55 -10.04
C GLN A 173 1.18 11.63 -11.53
N LYS A 174 1.04 10.48 -12.18
CA LYS A 174 1.10 10.37 -13.64
C LYS A 174 -0.12 11.03 -14.30
N ASN A 175 -0.06 11.20 -15.60
CA ASN A 175 -1.17 11.73 -16.39
C ASN A 175 -2.43 10.85 -16.36
N ASP A 176 -2.38 9.70 -15.72
CA ASP A 176 -3.53 8.85 -15.46
C ASP A 176 -4.30 9.25 -14.19
N GLY A 177 -3.69 10.04 -13.29
CA GLY A 177 -4.30 10.50 -12.05
C GLY A 177 -4.47 9.42 -10.97
N LEU A 178 -3.74 8.32 -11.08
CA LEU A 178 -3.77 7.17 -10.18
C LEU A 178 -2.37 6.76 -9.72
N HIS A 179 -1.47 6.48 -10.68
CA HIS A 179 -0.11 6.06 -10.38
C HIS A 179 0.79 7.26 -10.09
N TYR A 180 1.84 7.02 -9.33
CA TYR A 180 2.73 8.07 -8.84
C TYR A 180 3.99 8.17 -9.71
N VAL A 181 4.52 9.39 -9.84
CA VAL A 181 5.87 9.63 -10.37
C VAL A 181 6.92 9.36 -9.28
N GLU A 182 8.20 9.42 -9.62
CA GLU A 182 9.29 9.18 -8.66
C GLU A 182 9.20 10.08 -7.43
N GLU A 183 8.95 11.38 -7.65
CA GLU A 183 8.77 12.38 -6.59
C GLU A 183 7.61 12.03 -5.67
N GLY A 184 6.50 11.52 -6.21
CA GLY A 184 5.36 11.07 -5.44
C GLY A 184 5.67 9.83 -4.59
N TYR A 185 6.42 8.88 -5.12
CA TYR A 185 6.87 7.72 -4.34
C TYR A 185 7.89 8.10 -3.24
N GLN A 186 8.75 9.08 -3.50
CA GLN A 186 9.64 9.62 -2.47
C GLN A 186 8.86 10.28 -1.34
N GLU A 187 7.85 11.09 -1.67
CA GLU A 187 7.02 11.76 -0.69
C GLU A 187 6.18 10.77 0.12
N MET A 188 5.62 9.75 -0.55
CA MET A 188 4.92 8.64 0.12
C MET A 188 5.83 7.94 1.14
N ALA A 189 7.07 7.63 0.77
CA ALA A 189 8.04 7.00 1.65
C ALA A 189 8.42 7.88 2.85
N ARG A 190 8.58 9.20 2.66
CA ARG A 190 8.81 10.16 3.76
C ARG A 190 7.64 10.17 4.74
N PHE A 191 6.42 10.21 4.22
CA PHE A 191 5.22 10.16 5.05
C PHE A 191 5.14 8.86 5.85
N PHE A 192 5.32 7.70 5.21
CA PHE A 192 5.30 6.40 5.88
C PHE A 192 6.42 6.28 6.91
N SER A 193 7.62 6.76 6.59
CA SER A 193 8.76 6.78 7.52
C SER A 193 8.44 7.57 8.79
N ARG A 194 7.81 8.76 8.67
CA ARG A 194 7.39 9.54 9.84
C ARG A 194 6.40 8.76 10.69
N LYS A 195 5.37 8.17 10.08
CA LYS A 195 4.37 7.38 10.81
C LYS A 195 4.93 6.14 11.49
N ILE A 196 5.83 5.43 10.83
CA ILE A 196 6.50 4.27 11.41
C ILE A 196 7.35 4.68 12.63
N LYS A 197 8.08 5.79 12.56
CA LYS A 197 8.84 6.33 13.70
C LYS A 197 7.94 6.79 14.84
N GLU A 198 6.76 7.36 14.54
CA GLU A 198 5.76 7.70 15.55
C GLU A 198 5.22 6.46 16.27
N PHE A 199 4.95 5.37 15.54
CA PHE A 199 4.44 4.12 16.12
C PHE A 199 5.52 3.33 16.88
N PHE A 200 6.73 3.32 16.38
CA PHE A 200 7.84 2.45 16.87
C PHE A 200 9.14 3.24 17.06
N PRO A 201 9.17 4.23 17.96
CA PRO A 201 10.37 5.04 18.18
C PRO A 201 11.56 4.21 18.67
N GLU A 202 11.31 3.10 19.37
CA GLU A 202 12.34 2.18 19.84
C GLU A 202 13.00 1.37 18.71
N MET A 203 12.35 1.23 17.57
CA MET A 203 12.87 0.48 16.43
C MET A 203 13.64 1.36 15.44
N PHE A 204 13.22 2.64 15.29
CA PHE A 204 13.67 3.54 14.22
C PHE A 204 14.00 4.96 14.70
N GLY A 205 14.07 5.16 16.00
CA GLY A 205 14.43 6.44 16.63
C GLY A 205 15.92 6.78 16.58
#